data_1be6a813d6404c1b4537406bf236c7d3
#
_entry.id   1be6a813d6404c1b4537406bf236c7d3
#
_cell.length_a   1.000
_cell.length_b   1.000
_cell.length_c   1.000
_cell.angle_alpha   90.00
_cell.angle_beta   90.00
_cell.angle_gamma   90.00
#
_symmetry.space_group_name_H-M   'P 1'
#
loop_
_entity.id
_entity.type
_entity.pdbx_description
1 polymer ?
#
loop_
_entity_poly.entity_id
_entity_poly.type
_entity_poly.pdbx_seq_one_letter_code
_entity_poly.pdbx_strand_id
1 'polypeptide(L)'
;VRKDSDIKEVEDLNDGAKIGTQLGTIGDTIAKDDFGESNVNSFNKVPDAILSLQNKKIDAVILDKHSAENFVNANKDLTIIDTPYLEEEYALAISKDNPELLEKMNEAIAALKESGEIDKIMEKYQKSEVGESSSGIFGRFKSNIIDNGAYKYLLDGLKTTIIVTICALIISFALGLLIALLRAASIDMAGESVGLGGFLIKLLDKIFTVFVSIIRGTPSTIQLLIMFNVILVNLDSLLWVAIISFGLNSSAYMAELFRGGINSVAKGEKEAARSLGLSNFQTMKKVVMPQALKNSLPALGNEVITLFKETSIAGFIGLADLTRGASIVISQTFDAATAYFSAAIIYLLIVLLIEKIFKKIERLL
;
A
#
# COMPACT_ATOMS: atom_id res chain seq x y z
N VAL A 1 26.93 4.31 10.35
CA VAL A 1 27.40 5.55 9.71
C VAL A 1 27.99 5.28 8.33
N ARG A 2 28.20 6.30 7.52
CA ARG A 2 28.98 6.17 6.28
C ARG A 2 30.47 6.04 6.58
N LYS A 3 31.22 5.33 5.73
CA LYS A 3 32.68 5.20 5.88
C LYS A 3 33.44 6.52 5.75
N ASP A 4 32.90 7.46 4.98
CA ASP A 4 33.44 8.80 4.78
C ASP A 4 32.99 9.81 5.86
N SER A 5 32.31 9.37 6.92
CA SER A 5 31.83 10.20 8.01
C SER A 5 32.95 10.50 9.01
N ASP A 6 32.90 11.69 9.60
CA ASP A 6 33.76 12.10 10.72
C ASP A 6 33.33 11.47 12.06
N ILE A 7 32.09 10.93 12.13
CA ILE A 7 31.52 10.26 13.30
C ILE A 7 32.22 8.90 13.49
N LYS A 8 32.94 8.74 14.57
CA LYS A 8 33.69 7.52 14.91
C LYS A 8 33.24 6.88 16.21
N GLU A 9 32.69 7.65 17.12
CA GLU A 9 32.21 7.23 18.42
C GLU A 9 30.79 7.73 18.64
N VAL A 10 30.08 7.18 19.64
CA VAL A 10 28.68 7.56 19.95
C VAL A 10 28.61 9.01 20.41
N GLU A 11 29.64 9.49 21.10
CA GLU A 11 29.74 10.83 21.61
C GLU A 11 29.74 11.90 20.49
N ASP A 12 30.24 11.57 19.31
CA ASP A 12 30.25 12.48 18.13
C ASP A 12 28.82 12.83 17.66
N LEU A 13 27.82 12.03 18.06
CA LEU A 13 26.42 12.29 17.73
C LEU A 13 25.84 13.50 18.48
N ASN A 14 26.47 13.90 19.59
CA ASN A 14 26.03 15.04 20.41
C ASN A 14 26.27 16.40 19.73
N ASP A 15 27.08 16.46 18.69
CA ASP A 15 27.43 17.69 17.98
C ASP A 15 26.37 18.12 16.94
N GLY A 16 25.12 17.70 17.14
CA GLY A 16 23.99 18.06 16.28
C GLY A 16 23.83 17.17 15.05
N ALA A 17 24.41 15.97 15.08
CA ALA A 17 24.23 14.98 14.03
C ALA A 17 22.76 14.62 13.82
N LYS A 18 22.35 14.40 12.57
CA LYS A 18 21.02 13.92 12.24
C LYS A 18 20.99 12.40 12.29
N ILE A 19 20.16 11.86 13.17
CA ILE A 19 20.10 10.44 13.47
C ILE A 19 18.82 9.84 12.91
N GLY A 20 18.93 8.74 12.17
CA GLY A 20 17.78 7.93 11.72
C GLY A 20 17.50 6.80 12.67
N THR A 21 16.22 6.56 12.96
CA THR A 21 15.74 5.46 13.81
C THR A 21 14.52 4.81 13.17
N GLN A 22 14.15 3.61 13.62
CA GLN A 22 12.87 3.04 13.25
C GLN A 22 11.80 3.49 14.24
N LEU A 23 10.73 4.12 13.72
CA LEU A 23 9.61 4.62 14.50
C LEU A 23 9.01 3.54 15.42
N GLY A 24 8.84 3.89 16.70
CA GLY A 24 8.21 3.03 17.69
C GLY A 24 9.10 1.94 18.28
N THR A 25 10.41 1.97 17.99
CA THR A 25 11.39 1.11 18.68
C THR A 25 11.92 1.77 19.96
N ILE A 26 12.53 0.97 20.83
CA ILE A 26 13.24 1.47 22.01
C ILE A 26 14.35 2.43 21.60
N GLY A 27 15.13 2.07 20.56
CA GLY A 27 16.18 2.93 20.01
C GLY A 27 15.66 4.28 19.50
N ASP A 28 14.42 4.36 18.99
CA ASP A 28 13.79 5.62 18.59
C ASP A 28 13.51 6.52 19.81
N THR A 29 12.98 5.92 20.87
CA THR A 29 12.66 6.66 22.10
C THR A 29 13.91 7.16 22.79
N ILE A 30 14.89 6.30 23.01
CA ILE A 30 16.14 6.66 23.70
C ILE A 30 16.95 7.67 22.90
N ALA A 31 17.03 7.50 21.57
CA ALA A 31 17.74 8.47 20.74
C ALA A 31 17.12 9.89 20.83
N LYS A 32 15.79 9.99 20.93
CA LYS A 32 15.10 11.28 21.14
C LYS A 32 15.39 11.89 22.49
N ASP A 33 15.46 11.06 23.52
CA ASP A 33 15.75 11.50 24.88
C ASP A 33 17.22 11.98 25.00
N ASP A 34 18.16 11.26 24.39
CA ASP A 34 19.59 11.55 24.49
C ASP A 34 20.06 12.68 23.54
N PHE A 35 19.59 12.68 22.30
CA PHE A 35 20.08 13.62 21.26
C PHE A 35 19.06 14.72 20.92
N GLY A 36 17.85 14.66 21.46
CA GLY A 36 16.76 15.61 21.20
C GLY A 36 15.92 15.29 19.98
N GLU A 37 14.60 15.52 20.06
CA GLU A 37 13.63 15.22 18.98
C GLU A 37 13.97 15.89 17.65
N SER A 38 14.57 17.09 17.66
CA SER A 38 14.94 17.84 16.45
C SER A 38 16.04 17.18 15.63
N ASN A 39 16.86 16.36 16.27
CA ASN A 39 17.99 15.68 15.65
C ASN A 39 17.65 14.23 15.22
N VAL A 40 16.52 13.69 15.66
CA VAL A 40 16.11 12.32 15.37
C VAL A 40 15.00 12.26 14.32
N ASN A 41 15.28 11.59 13.21
CA ASN A 41 14.36 11.32 12.14
C ASN A 41 13.83 9.88 12.25
N SER A 42 12.59 9.72 12.69
CA SER A 42 11.94 8.41 12.79
C SER A 42 11.41 7.94 11.45
N PHE A 43 11.87 6.80 10.97
CA PHE A 43 11.44 6.17 9.72
C PHE A 43 10.50 4.99 10.00
N ASN A 44 9.50 4.79 9.16
CA ASN A 44 8.62 3.62 9.28
C ASN A 44 9.35 2.29 9.03
N LYS A 45 10.45 2.32 8.25
CA LYS A 45 11.25 1.14 7.88
C LYS A 45 12.72 1.48 7.91
N VAL A 46 13.55 0.56 8.43
CA VAL A 46 15.02 0.70 8.45
C VAL A 46 15.62 0.95 7.06
N PRO A 47 15.20 0.27 5.98
CA PRO A 47 15.75 0.54 4.64
C PRO A 47 15.63 1.99 4.18
N ASP A 48 14.58 2.71 4.60
CA ASP A 48 14.39 4.12 4.24
C ASP A 48 15.37 5.01 5.00
N ALA A 49 15.69 4.66 6.27
CA ALA A 49 16.74 5.31 7.05
C ALA A 49 18.13 5.08 6.39
N ILE A 50 18.43 3.85 5.99
CA ILE A 50 19.69 3.51 5.31
C ILE A 50 19.84 4.28 4.00
N LEU A 51 18.82 4.37 3.17
CA LEU A 51 18.84 5.19 1.95
C LEU A 51 19.05 6.67 2.26
N SER A 52 18.47 7.18 3.33
CA SER A 52 18.65 8.57 3.77
C SER A 52 20.09 8.81 4.24
N LEU A 53 20.69 7.83 4.93
CA LEU A 53 22.10 7.86 5.34
C LEU A 53 23.04 7.88 4.11
N GLN A 54 22.84 7.01 3.15
CA GLN A 54 23.62 6.94 1.91
C GLN A 54 23.51 8.23 1.10
N ASN A 55 22.32 8.85 1.07
CA ASN A 55 22.05 10.12 0.39
C ASN A 55 22.47 11.36 1.20
N LYS A 56 23.20 11.20 2.31
CA LYS A 56 23.72 12.28 3.17
C LYS A 56 22.62 13.21 3.74
N LYS A 57 21.39 12.69 3.88
CA LYS A 57 20.28 13.42 4.52
C LYS A 57 20.30 13.30 6.04
N ILE A 58 20.91 12.24 6.53
CA ILE A 58 21.20 11.96 7.93
C ILE A 58 22.63 11.47 8.06
N ASP A 59 23.19 11.52 9.27
CA ASP A 59 24.59 11.27 9.54
C ASP A 59 24.84 9.90 10.15
N ALA A 60 23.87 9.37 10.92
CA ALA A 60 23.92 8.07 11.55
C ALA A 60 22.56 7.37 11.53
N VAL A 61 22.55 6.05 11.72
CA VAL A 61 21.35 5.24 11.95
C VAL A 61 21.57 4.38 13.18
N ILE A 62 20.63 4.43 14.13
CA ILE A 62 20.60 3.55 15.30
C ILE A 62 19.61 2.42 15.02
N LEU A 63 20.09 1.19 15.10
CA LEU A 63 19.30 -0.02 14.92
C LEU A 63 19.96 -1.22 15.58
N ASP A 64 19.23 -2.34 15.64
CA ASP A 64 19.73 -3.59 16.15
C ASP A 64 21.04 -4.02 15.48
N LYS A 65 22.00 -4.57 16.26
CA LYS A 65 23.34 -4.94 15.81
C LYS A 65 23.33 -5.87 14.62
N HIS A 66 22.51 -6.94 14.66
CA HIS A 66 22.47 -7.91 13.58
C HIS A 66 21.92 -7.33 12.29
N SER A 67 20.92 -6.47 12.40
CA SER A 67 20.40 -5.70 11.25
C SER A 67 21.47 -4.78 10.69
N ALA A 68 22.22 -4.09 11.55
CA ALA A 68 23.31 -3.20 11.15
C ALA A 68 24.41 -3.96 10.39
N GLU A 69 24.85 -5.13 10.91
CA GLU A 69 25.83 -5.99 10.26
C GLU A 69 25.39 -6.40 8.85
N ASN A 70 24.14 -6.81 8.68
CA ASN A 70 23.59 -7.19 7.39
C ASN A 70 23.57 -6.02 6.40
N PHE A 71 23.14 -4.82 6.84
CA PHE A 71 23.15 -3.64 5.98
C PHE A 71 24.55 -3.20 5.59
N VAL A 72 25.52 -3.27 6.51
CA VAL A 72 26.92 -2.93 6.21
C VAL A 72 27.56 -3.96 5.28
N ASN A 73 27.28 -5.24 5.45
CA ASN A 73 27.75 -6.28 4.54
C ASN A 73 27.23 -6.08 3.11
N ALA A 74 25.96 -5.68 2.97
CA ALA A 74 25.32 -5.41 1.67
C ALA A 74 25.77 -4.07 1.05
N ASN A 75 26.19 -3.11 1.85
CA ASN A 75 26.48 -1.73 1.41
C ASN A 75 27.89 -1.34 1.82
N LYS A 76 28.85 -1.42 0.87
CA LYS A 76 30.30 -1.24 1.11
C LYS A 76 30.69 0.18 1.52
N ASP A 77 29.80 1.15 1.36
CA ASP A 77 29.95 2.56 1.75
C ASP A 77 29.58 2.85 3.21
N LEU A 78 29.05 1.85 3.92
CA LEU A 78 28.65 1.94 5.32
C LEU A 78 29.66 1.24 6.25
N THR A 79 29.62 1.62 7.52
CA THR A 79 30.40 1.00 8.62
C THR A 79 29.61 1.08 9.92
N ILE A 80 29.96 0.20 10.88
CA ILE A 80 29.40 0.22 12.24
C ILE A 80 30.40 0.91 13.15
N ILE A 81 29.92 1.67 14.11
CA ILE A 81 30.70 2.18 15.23
C ILE A 81 30.86 1.02 16.22
N ASP A 82 32.08 0.68 16.61
CA ASP A 82 32.39 -0.50 17.42
C ASP A 82 31.84 -0.42 18.86
N THR A 83 31.57 0.77 19.37
CA THR A 83 30.99 0.96 20.70
C THR A 83 29.49 0.74 20.67
N PRO A 84 28.93 -0.25 21.39
CA PRO A 84 27.49 -0.45 21.46
C PRO A 84 26.85 0.76 22.15
N TYR A 85 25.75 1.28 21.55
CA TYR A 85 25.02 2.41 22.12
C TYR A 85 24.11 1.96 23.28
N LEU A 86 23.49 0.77 23.15
CA LEU A 86 22.59 0.19 24.14
C LEU A 86 22.63 -1.33 24.07
N GLU A 87 22.53 -1.99 25.23
CA GLU A 87 22.29 -3.43 25.31
C GLU A 87 20.82 -3.69 25.57
N GLU A 88 20.17 -4.52 24.73
CA GLU A 88 18.77 -4.88 24.83
C GLU A 88 18.58 -6.38 25.01
N GLU A 89 17.56 -6.76 25.77
CA GLU A 89 17.12 -8.15 25.91
C GLU A 89 15.81 -8.38 25.15
N TYR A 90 15.72 -9.50 24.45
CA TYR A 90 14.50 -9.91 23.77
C TYR A 90 13.69 -10.88 24.65
N ALA A 91 12.37 -10.69 24.69
CA ALA A 91 11.45 -11.55 25.40
C ALA A 91 10.25 -11.97 24.54
N LEU A 92 9.70 -13.15 24.82
CA LEU A 92 8.45 -13.61 24.24
C LEU A 92 7.29 -13.27 25.17
N ALA A 93 6.26 -12.59 24.65
CA ALA A 93 5.05 -12.30 25.39
C ALA A 93 4.03 -13.44 25.23
N ILE A 94 3.52 -13.96 26.34
CA ILE A 94 2.51 -15.02 26.38
C ILE A 94 1.31 -14.51 27.17
N SER A 95 0.08 -14.86 26.73
CA SER A 95 -1.14 -14.50 27.47
C SER A 95 -1.06 -15.01 28.92
N LYS A 96 -1.46 -14.15 29.85
CA LYS A 96 -1.55 -14.50 31.29
C LYS A 96 -2.51 -15.66 31.57
N ASP A 97 -3.44 -15.93 30.66
CA ASP A 97 -4.40 -17.02 30.75
C ASP A 97 -3.80 -18.39 30.37
N ASN A 98 -2.51 -18.44 29.97
CA ASN A 98 -1.87 -19.67 29.54
C ASN A 98 -0.52 -19.93 30.24
N PRO A 99 -0.55 -20.13 31.58
CA PRO A 99 0.67 -20.33 32.39
C PRO A 99 1.44 -21.60 32.01
N GLU A 100 0.76 -22.66 31.57
CA GLU A 100 1.38 -23.90 31.15
C GLU A 100 2.25 -23.71 29.90
N LEU A 101 1.79 -22.87 28.95
CA LEU A 101 2.58 -22.52 27.80
C LEU A 101 3.83 -21.71 28.16
N LEU A 102 3.70 -20.80 29.13
CA LEU A 102 4.83 -20.01 29.63
C LEU A 102 5.94 -20.92 30.21
N GLU A 103 5.56 -21.90 31.04
CA GLU A 103 6.50 -22.85 31.64
C GLU A 103 7.23 -23.66 30.55
N LYS A 104 6.48 -24.29 29.63
CA LYS A 104 7.04 -25.08 28.52
C LYS A 104 7.95 -24.25 27.61
N MET A 105 7.60 -22.99 27.34
CA MET A 105 8.43 -22.09 26.54
C MET A 105 9.74 -21.74 27.23
N ASN A 106 9.69 -21.45 28.53
CA ASN A 106 10.90 -21.16 29.31
C ASN A 106 11.83 -22.38 29.39
N GLU A 107 11.30 -23.59 29.59
CA GLU A 107 12.07 -24.84 29.56
C GLU A 107 12.72 -25.06 28.18
N ALA A 108 11.97 -24.86 27.09
CA ALA A 108 12.47 -25.01 25.72
C ALA A 108 13.59 -24.00 25.43
N ILE A 109 13.43 -22.73 25.83
CA ILE A 109 14.46 -21.70 25.66
C ILE A 109 15.73 -22.05 26.45
N ALA A 110 15.57 -22.52 27.69
CA ALA A 110 16.71 -22.92 28.53
C ALA A 110 17.48 -24.09 27.88
N ALA A 111 16.77 -25.13 27.40
CA ALA A 111 17.37 -26.26 26.70
C ALA A 111 18.07 -25.85 25.39
N LEU A 112 17.48 -24.95 24.60
CA LEU A 112 18.09 -24.43 23.36
C LEU A 112 19.34 -23.59 23.64
N LYS A 113 19.37 -22.82 24.74
CA LYS A 113 20.56 -22.08 25.18
C LYS A 113 21.66 -23.05 25.63
N GLU A 114 21.33 -24.03 26.43
CA GLU A 114 22.31 -25.02 26.96
C GLU A 114 22.89 -25.89 25.85
N SER A 115 22.11 -26.27 24.83
CA SER A 115 22.58 -27.06 23.68
C SER A 115 23.39 -26.24 22.67
N GLY A 116 23.46 -24.92 22.78
CA GLY A 116 24.08 -24.03 21.78
C GLY A 116 23.34 -24.01 20.42
N GLU A 117 22.09 -24.48 20.39
CA GLU A 117 21.30 -24.48 19.15
C GLU A 117 20.87 -23.09 18.73
N ILE A 118 20.64 -22.18 19.70
CA ILE A 118 20.37 -20.77 19.41
C ILE A 118 21.53 -20.15 18.65
N ASP A 119 22.76 -20.38 19.08
CA ASP A 119 23.95 -19.83 18.42
C ASP A 119 24.11 -20.35 16.99
N LYS A 120 23.84 -21.65 16.76
CA LYS A 120 23.84 -22.23 15.41
C LYS A 120 22.74 -21.64 14.52
N ILE A 121 21.54 -21.41 15.06
CA ILE A 121 20.46 -20.76 14.34
C ILE A 121 20.86 -19.33 13.99
N MET A 122 21.39 -18.57 14.94
CA MET A 122 21.90 -17.22 14.71
C MET A 122 22.97 -17.20 13.61
N GLU A 123 23.98 -18.07 13.70
CA GLU A 123 25.03 -18.19 12.68
C GLU A 123 24.49 -18.54 11.28
N LYS A 124 23.49 -19.42 11.21
CA LYS A 124 22.84 -19.80 9.94
C LYS A 124 22.16 -18.60 9.28
N TYR A 125 21.47 -17.75 10.07
CA TYR A 125 20.76 -16.58 9.54
C TYR A 125 21.67 -15.36 9.37
N GLN A 126 22.77 -15.25 10.10
CA GLN A 126 23.81 -14.25 9.90
C GLN A 126 24.62 -14.50 8.61
N LYS A 127 24.85 -15.75 8.26
CA LYS A 127 25.49 -16.16 6.99
C LYS A 127 24.54 -16.17 5.80
N SER A 128 23.40 -15.46 5.85
CA SER A 128 22.63 -15.18 4.63
C SER A 128 23.60 -14.56 3.63
N GLU A 129 23.98 -15.31 2.61
CA GLU A 129 24.91 -14.90 1.57
C GLU A 129 24.38 -13.61 0.93
N VAL A 130 24.82 -12.48 1.46
CA VAL A 130 24.75 -11.22 0.72
C VAL A 130 25.65 -11.47 -0.48
N GLY A 131 25.05 -11.81 -1.60
CA GLY A 131 25.78 -12.11 -2.83
C GLY A 131 26.80 -11.01 -3.07
N GLU A 132 28.03 -11.41 -3.43
CA GLU A 132 29.11 -10.48 -3.71
C GLU A 132 28.57 -9.30 -4.52
N SER A 133 28.64 -8.12 -3.94
CA SER A 133 28.12 -6.89 -4.51
C SER A 133 28.84 -6.62 -5.84
N SER A 134 28.29 -7.16 -6.92
CA SER A 134 28.77 -6.85 -8.26
C SER A 134 28.67 -5.35 -8.48
N SER A 135 29.77 -4.74 -8.93
CA SER A 135 29.87 -3.31 -9.12
C SER A 135 28.84 -2.81 -10.13
N GLY A 136 27.93 -1.94 -9.67
CA GLY A 136 26.92 -1.27 -10.49
C GLY A 136 25.48 -1.76 -10.28
N ILE A 137 24.51 -0.90 -10.63
CA ILE A 137 23.08 -1.14 -10.38
C ILE A 137 22.54 -2.38 -11.13
N PHE A 138 23.04 -2.62 -12.35
CA PHE A 138 22.66 -3.80 -13.14
C PHE A 138 23.18 -5.10 -12.56
N GLY A 139 24.40 -5.10 -12.01
CA GLY A 139 24.96 -6.27 -11.37
C GLY A 139 24.22 -6.63 -10.10
N ARG A 140 23.88 -5.64 -9.27
CA ARG A 140 23.04 -5.83 -8.08
C ARG A 140 21.63 -6.30 -8.43
N PHE A 141 21.03 -5.75 -9.48
CA PHE A 141 19.74 -6.23 -9.96
C PHE A 141 19.79 -7.71 -10.36
N LYS A 142 20.79 -8.10 -11.15
CA LYS A 142 20.95 -9.51 -11.56
C LYS A 142 21.13 -10.42 -10.33
N SER A 143 22.08 -10.11 -9.45
CA SER A 143 22.36 -10.88 -8.25
C SER A 143 21.15 -10.94 -7.30
N ASN A 144 20.62 -9.78 -6.88
CA ASN A 144 19.63 -9.70 -5.82
C ASN A 144 18.23 -10.09 -6.27
N ILE A 145 17.86 -9.87 -7.53
CA ILE A 145 16.50 -10.14 -8.03
C ILE A 145 16.43 -11.46 -8.79
N ILE A 146 17.39 -11.72 -9.70
CA ILE A 146 17.33 -12.87 -10.60
C ILE A 146 18.00 -14.09 -9.99
N ASP A 147 19.29 -14.01 -9.65
CA ASP A 147 20.10 -15.16 -9.22
C ASP A 147 19.62 -15.68 -7.85
N ASN A 148 19.27 -14.80 -6.92
CA ASN A 148 18.68 -15.16 -5.61
C ASN A 148 17.20 -15.56 -5.69
N GLY A 149 16.57 -15.49 -6.87
CA GLY A 149 15.18 -15.89 -7.05
C GLY A 149 14.16 -14.94 -6.38
N ALA A 150 14.59 -13.76 -5.93
CA ALA A 150 13.74 -12.79 -5.22
C ALA A 150 12.63 -12.20 -6.10
N TYR A 151 12.75 -12.29 -7.44
CA TYR A 151 11.67 -11.94 -8.37
C TYR A 151 10.35 -12.67 -8.06
N LYS A 152 10.38 -13.84 -7.42
CA LYS A 152 9.17 -14.60 -7.04
C LYS A 152 8.29 -13.80 -6.10
N TYR A 153 8.88 -13.10 -5.11
CA TYR A 153 8.12 -12.26 -4.17
C TYR A 153 7.46 -11.07 -4.87
N LEU A 154 8.14 -10.50 -5.88
CA LEU A 154 7.56 -9.43 -6.69
C LEU A 154 6.41 -9.95 -7.57
N LEU A 155 6.55 -11.14 -8.16
CA LEU A 155 5.49 -11.75 -8.98
C LEU A 155 4.28 -12.18 -8.14
N ASP A 156 4.50 -12.76 -6.97
CA ASP A 156 3.42 -13.13 -6.05
C ASP A 156 2.69 -11.89 -5.55
N GLY A 157 3.43 -10.84 -5.19
CA GLY A 157 2.85 -9.54 -4.84
C GLY A 157 2.08 -8.91 -5.99
N LEU A 158 2.60 -8.96 -7.22
CA LEU A 158 1.91 -8.49 -8.43
C LEU A 158 0.60 -9.27 -8.66
N LYS A 159 0.62 -10.59 -8.51
CA LYS A 159 -0.58 -11.43 -8.61
C LYS A 159 -1.65 -10.97 -7.62
N THR A 160 -1.29 -10.76 -6.37
CA THR A 160 -2.21 -10.24 -5.33
C THR A 160 -2.76 -8.88 -5.72
N THR A 161 -1.90 -7.94 -6.13
CA THR A 161 -2.27 -6.61 -6.60
C THR A 161 -3.27 -6.66 -7.75
N ILE A 162 -3.04 -7.51 -8.75
CA ILE A 162 -3.96 -7.70 -9.89
C ILE A 162 -5.31 -8.26 -9.44
N ILE A 163 -5.32 -9.28 -8.57
CA ILE A 163 -6.56 -9.88 -8.05
C ILE A 163 -7.38 -8.84 -7.30
N VAL A 164 -6.76 -8.10 -6.37
CA VAL A 164 -7.44 -7.04 -5.62
C VAL A 164 -8.01 -5.99 -6.58
N THR A 165 -7.21 -5.53 -7.54
CA THR A 165 -7.64 -4.51 -8.51
C THR A 165 -8.84 -4.98 -9.32
N ILE A 166 -8.80 -6.17 -9.91
CA ILE A 166 -9.90 -6.69 -10.75
C ILE A 166 -11.17 -6.87 -9.92
N CYS A 167 -11.09 -7.50 -8.75
CA CYS A 167 -12.25 -7.72 -7.90
C CYS A 167 -12.83 -6.39 -7.36
N ALA A 168 -11.98 -5.46 -6.94
CA ALA A 168 -12.41 -4.14 -6.51
C ALA A 168 -13.05 -3.34 -7.66
N LEU A 169 -12.53 -3.44 -8.90
CA LEU A 169 -13.12 -2.83 -10.09
C LEU A 169 -14.53 -3.34 -10.36
N ILE A 170 -14.77 -4.64 -10.24
CA ILE A 170 -16.11 -5.23 -10.44
C ILE A 170 -17.09 -4.63 -9.43
N ILE A 171 -16.69 -4.56 -8.16
CA ILE A 171 -17.51 -3.96 -7.09
C ILE A 171 -17.74 -2.48 -7.36
N SER A 172 -16.68 -1.73 -7.65
CA SER A 172 -16.75 -0.28 -7.86
C SER A 172 -17.58 0.09 -9.09
N PHE A 173 -17.46 -0.66 -10.18
CA PHE A 173 -18.25 -0.45 -11.38
C PHE A 173 -19.74 -0.69 -11.11
N ALA A 174 -20.08 -1.81 -10.47
CA ALA A 174 -21.47 -2.16 -10.16
C ALA A 174 -22.12 -1.16 -9.20
N LEU A 175 -21.45 -0.84 -8.09
CA LEU A 175 -21.96 0.14 -7.11
C LEU A 175 -21.95 1.56 -7.66
N GLY A 176 -20.89 1.97 -8.34
CA GLY A 176 -20.78 3.31 -8.93
C GLY A 176 -21.87 3.57 -9.98
N LEU A 177 -22.12 2.59 -10.85
CA LEU A 177 -23.19 2.68 -11.83
C LEU A 177 -24.57 2.76 -11.15
N LEU A 178 -24.82 1.91 -10.14
CA LEU A 178 -26.07 1.93 -9.37
C LEU A 178 -26.31 3.31 -8.73
N ILE A 179 -25.28 3.85 -8.06
CA ILE A 179 -25.35 5.18 -7.42
C ILE A 179 -25.65 6.26 -8.47
N ALA A 180 -24.94 6.25 -9.61
CA ALA A 180 -25.14 7.25 -10.66
C ALA A 180 -26.57 7.20 -11.26
N LEU A 181 -27.11 6.00 -11.48
CA LEU A 181 -28.47 5.81 -12.00
C LEU A 181 -29.54 6.27 -10.99
N LEU A 182 -29.37 5.96 -9.71
CA LEU A 182 -30.28 6.43 -8.65
C LEU A 182 -30.28 7.95 -8.53
N ARG A 183 -29.13 8.57 -8.61
CA ARG A 183 -29.00 10.05 -8.61
C ARG A 183 -29.61 10.68 -9.86
N ALA A 184 -29.42 10.09 -11.04
CA ALA A 184 -30.06 10.55 -12.27
C ALA A 184 -31.60 10.46 -12.17
N ALA A 185 -32.13 9.34 -11.66
CA ALA A 185 -33.56 9.18 -11.45
C ALA A 185 -34.13 10.17 -10.43
N SER A 186 -33.39 10.50 -9.34
CA SER A 186 -33.78 11.48 -8.34
C SER A 186 -33.92 12.89 -8.96
N ILE A 187 -32.99 13.26 -9.86
CA ILE A 187 -33.03 14.55 -10.56
C ILE A 187 -34.22 14.64 -11.53
N ASP A 188 -34.46 13.56 -12.30
CA ASP A 188 -35.60 13.51 -13.25
C ASP A 188 -36.96 13.60 -12.55
N MET A 189 -37.05 13.22 -11.28
CA MET A 189 -38.23 13.31 -10.42
C MET A 189 -38.32 14.64 -9.65
N ALA A 190 -37.39 15.57 -9.85
CA ALA A 190 -37.41 16.86 -9.16
C ALA A 190 -38.58 17.72 -9.65
N GLY A 191 -39.45 18.11 -8.71
CA GLY A 191 -40.65 18.91 -9.02
C GLY A 191 -41.96 18.12 -9.17
N GLU A 192 -41.90 16.79 -9.20
CA GLU A 192 -43.12 15.96 -9.23
C GLU A 192 -43.59 15.61 -7.80
N SER A 193 -44.92 15.51 -7.61
CA SER A 193 -45.49 14.94 -6.39
C SER A 193 -45.19 13.42 -6.39
N VAL A 194 -44.26 13.02 -5.57
CA VAL A 194 -43.74 11.63 -5.56
C VAL A 194 -44.51 10.80 -4.52
N GLY A 195 -45.03 9.65 -4.94
CA GLY A 195 -45.48 8.62 -4.02
C GLY A 195 -44.30 8.01 -3.23
N LEU A 196 -44.58 6.97 -2.45
CA LEU A 196 -43.59 6.29 -1.59
C LEU A 196 -42.28 5.89 -2.33
N GLY A 197 -42.41 5.42 -3.59
CA GLY A 197 -41.24 5.05 -4.41
C GLY A 197 -40.30 6.22 -4.70
N GLY A 198 -40.85 7.39 -5.06
CA GLY A 198 -40.05 8.58 -5.30
C GLY A 198 -39.43 9.16 -4.03
N PHE A 199 -40.12 9.05 -2.89
CA PHE A 199 -39.53 9.40 -1.59
C PHE A 199 -38.31 8.52 -1.28
N LEU A 200 -38.40 7.21 -1.49
CA LEU A 200 -37.28 6.29 -1.28
C LEU A 200 -36.09 6.61 -2.19
N ILE A 201 -36.32 6.92 -3.47
CA ILE A 201 -35.26 7.29 -4.40
C ILE A 201 -34.54 8.56 -3.93
N LYS A 202 -35.29 9.60 -3.50
CA LYS A 202 -34.70 10.85 -2.97
C LYS A 202 -33.93 10.63 -1.66
N LEU A 203 -34.40 9.73 -0.80
CA LEU A 203 -33.71 9.36 0.44
C LEU A 203 -32.40 8.65 0.13
N LEU A 204 -32.41 7.68 -0.78
CA LEU A 204 -31.22 6.94 -1.22
C LEU A 204 -30.20 7.89 -1.89
N ASP A 205 -30.66 8.81 -2.75
CA ASP A 205 -29.80 9.81 -3.37
C ASP A 205 -29.07 10.64 -2.31
N LYS A 206 -29.78 11.09 -1.25
CA LYS A 206 -29.16 11.83 -0.14
C LYS A 206 -28.12 11.00 0.59
N ILE A 207 -28.42 9.71 0.89
CA ILE A 207 -27.51 8.80 1.56
C ILE A 207 -26.25 8.59 0.69
N PHE A 208 -26.41 8.32 -0.59
CA PHE A 208 -25.28 8.12 -1.50
C PHE A 208 -24.50 9.41 -1.76
N THR A 209 -25.13 10.57 -1.75
CA THR A 209 -24.43 11.85 -1.83
C THR A 209 -23.52 12.06 -0.63
N VAL A 210 -23.99 11.75 0.58
CA VAL A 210 -23.17 11.82 1.80
C VAL A 210 -22.05 10.77 1.74
N PHE A 211 -22.35 9.53 1.34
CA PHE A 211 -21.35 8.47 1.14
C PHE A 211 -20.22 8.91 0.19
N VAL A 212 -20.58 9.39 -1.01
CA VAL A 212 -19.60 9.86 -2.00
C VAL A 212 -18.76 11.00 -1.44
N SER A 213 -19.38 11.94 -0.71
CA SER A 213 -18.68 13.07 -0.10
C SER A 213 -17.67 12.64 0.97
N ILE A 214 -18.03 11.69 1.82
CA ILE A 214 -17.15 11.13 2.87
C ILE A 214 -15.97 10.40 2.23
N ILE A 215 -16.26 9.49 1.30
CA ILE A 215 -15.21 8.66 0.65
C ILE A 215 -14.21 9.53 -0.10
N ARG A 216 -14.70 10.53 -0.87
CA ARG A 216 -13.80 11.43 -1.63
C ARG A 216 -13.14 12.50 -0.77
N GLY A 217 -13.65 12.74 0.42
CA GLY A 217 -13.12 13.73 1.36
C GLY A 217 -12.11 13.18 2.38
N THR A 218 -11.87 11.87 2.39
CA THR A 218 -10.96 11.23 3.35
C THR A 218 -9.87 10.40 2.64
N PRO A 219 -8.65 10.28 3.22
CA PRO A 219 -7.58 9.51 2.61
C PRO A 219 -7.90 8.01 2.52
N SER A 220 -7.59 7.38 1.37
CA SER A 220 -7.82 5.95 1.14
C SER A 220 -7.09 5.05 2.14
N THR A 221 -5.90 5.43 2.59
CA THR A 221 -5.16 4.71 3.64
C THR A 221 -5.94 4.65 4.95
N ILE A 222 -6.51 5.77 5.39
CA ILE A 222 -7.30 5.83 6.63
C ILE A 222 -8.58 4.99 6.49
N GLN A 223 -9.23 5.05 5.32
CA GLN A 223 -10.41 4.21 5.05
C GLN A 223 -10.06 2.72 5.12
N LEU A 224 -8.95 2.29 4.51
CA LEU A 224 -8.47 0.91 4.59
C LEU A 224 -8.24 0.46 6.05
N LEU A 225 -7.60 1.31 6.85
CA LEU A 225 -7.34 1.00 8.28
C LEU A 225 -8.62 0.95 9.11
N ILE A 226 -9.62 1.81 8.85
CA ILE A 226 -10.94 1.76 9.50
C ILE A 226 -11.67 0.47 9.09
N MET A 227 -11.66 0.11 7.80
CA MET A 227 -12.27 -1.13 7.33
C MET A 227 -11.65 -2.34 8.02
N PHE A 228 -10.33 -2.40 8.10
CA PHE A 228 -9.59 -3.51 8.69
C PHE A 228 -9.79 -3.62 10.22
N ASN A 229 -9.61 -2.51 10.96
CA ASN A 229 -9.56 -2.56 12.42
C ASN A 229 -10.94 -2.40 13.09
N VAL A 230 -11.95 -1.88 12.38
CA VAL A 230 -13.24 -1.51 12.99
C VAL A 230 -14.41 -2.21 12.30
N ILE A 231 -14.55 -2.07 10.97
CA ILE A 231 -15.76 -2.52 10.27
C ILE A 231 -15.69 -4.01 9.93
N LEU A 232 -14.57 -4.48 9.40
CA LEU A 232 -14.35 -5.85 8.96
C LEU A 232 -13.44 -6.63 9.91
N VAL A 233 -13.37 -6.24 11.18
CA VAL A 233 -12.47 -6.84 12.18
C VAL A 233 -12.67 -8.35 12.35
N ASN A 234 -13.87 -8.87 12.09
CA ASN A 234 -14.21 -10.31 12.15
C ASN A 234 -13.96 -11.05 10.82
N LEU A 235 -13.42 -10.37 9.81
CA LEU A 235 -13.11 -11.00 8.52
C LEU A 235 -11.63 -11.40 8.48
N ASP A 236 -11.35 -12.69 8.61
CA ASP A 236 -9.98 -13.23 8.71
C ASP A 236 -9.16 -13.03 7.43
N SER A 237 -9.79 -12.88 6.28
CA SER A 237 -9.10 -12.75 5.00
C SER A 237 -8.72 -11.31 4.68
N LEU A 238 -7.44 -10.99 4.80
CA LEU A 238 -6.87 -9.70 4.39
C LEU A 238 -7.17 -9.36 2.92
N LEU A 239 -7.22 -10.39 2.07
CA LEU A 239 -7.55 -10.23 0.65
C LEU A 239 -8.96 -9.66 0.46
N TRP A 240 -9.97 -10.22 1.16
CA TRP A 240 -11.33 -9.72 1.09
C TRP A 240 -11.50 -8.35 1.75
N VAL A 241 -10.79 -8.09 2.85
CA VAL A 241 -10.76 -6.76 3.46
C VAL A 241 -10.27 -5.72 2.43
N ALA A 242 -9.17 -5.99 1.74
CA ALA A 242 -8.64 -5.09 0.72
C ALA A 242 -9.62 -4.92 -0.47
N ILE A 243 -10.16 -6.02 -1.01
CA ILE A 243 -11.11 -6.00 -2.14
C ILE A 243 -12.33 -5.14 -1.81
N ILE A 244 -12.95 -5.34 -0.64
CA ILE A 244 -14.14 -4.60 -0.23
C ILE A 244 -13.78 -3.12 0.00
N SER A 245 -12.68 -2.84 0.69
CA SER A 245 -12.25 -1.48 1.01
C SER A 245 -11.97 -0.67 -0.25
N PHE A 246 -11.16 -1.19 -1.17
CA PHE A 246 -10.86 -0.51 -2.43
C PHE A 246 -12.07 -0.47 -3.37
N GLY A 247 -12.90 -1.50 -3.37
CA GLY A 247 -14.14 -1.54 -4.14
C GLY A 247 -15.13 -0.44 -3.70
N LEU A 248 -15.31 -0.26 -2.39
CA LEU A 248 -16.14 0.81 -1.83
C LEU A 248 -15.54 2.19 -2.09
N ASN A 249 -14.22 2.34 -1.88
CA ASN A 249 -13.53 3.59 -2.17
C ASN A 249 -13.71 4.00 -3.63
N SER A 250 -13.30 3.17 -4.58
CA SER A 250 -13.39 3.47 -6.01
C SER A 250 -14.85 3.60 -6.50
N SER A 251 -15.85 2.98 -5.82
CA SER A 251 -17.26 3.13 -6.20
C SER A 251 -17.75 4.58 -6.14
N ALA A 252 -17.24 5.37 -5.20
CA ALA A 252 -17.58 6.79 -5.09
C ALA A 252 -17.02 7.60 -6.27
N TYR A 253 -15.81 7.29 -6.71
CA TYR A 253 -15.21 7.91 -7.89
C TYR A 253 -15.91 7.47 -9.18
N MET A 254 -16.19 6.17 -9.33
CA MET A 254 -16.95 5.62 -10.45
C MET A 254 -18.35 6.24 -10.56
N ALA A 255 -19.04 6.46 -9.43
CA ALA A 255 -20.36 7.12 -9.42
C ALA A 255 -20.31 8.53 -10.01
N GLU A 256 -19.28 9.31 -9.68
CA GLU A 256 -19.12 10.67 -10.22
C GLU A 256 -18.70 10.63 -11.71
N LEU A 257 -17.89 9.67 -12.14
CA LEU A 257 -17.53 9.49 -13.54
C LEU A 257 -18.77 9.15 -14.38
N PHE A 258 -19.61 8.21 -13.95
CA PHE A 258 -20.85 7.89 -14.64
C PHE A 258 -21.82 9.05 -14.62
N ARG A 259 -21.96 9.76 -13.51
CA ARG A 259 -22.78 10.98 -13.42
C ARG A 259 -22.31 12.05 -14.41
N GLY A 260 -20.99 12.26 -14.51
CA GLY A 260 -20.37 13.16 -15.51
C GLY A 260 -20.72 12.73 -16.94
N GLY A 261 -20.61 11.44 -17.25
CA GLY A 261 -20.99 10.88 -18.54
C GLY A 261 -22.48 11.04 -18.88
N ILE A 262 -23.38 10.78 -17.92
CA ILE A 262 -24.83 10.97 -18.10
C ILE A 262 -25.14 12.46 -18.34
N ASN A 263 -24.47 13.37 -17.64
CA ASN A 263 -24.68 14.80 -17.80
C ASN A 263 -24.04 15.38 -19.08
N SER A 264 -23.09 14.67 -19.71
CA SER A 264 -22.49 15.11 -20.96
C SER A 264 -23.40 14.92 -22.18
N VAL A 265 -24.46 14.09 -22.04
CA VAL A 265 -25.44 13.90 -23.11
C VAL A 265 -26.38 15.10 -23.18
N ALA A 266 -26.51 15.70 -24.36
CA ALA A 266 -27.27 16.91 -24.54
C ALA A 266 -28.74 16.74 -24.11
N LYS A 267 -29.30 17.74 -23.43
CA LYS A 267 -30.71 17.70 -22.98
C LYS A 267 -31.68 17.49 -24.14
N GLY A 268 -31.41 18.12 -25.31
CA GLY A 268 -32.21 17.96 -26.52
C GLY A 268 -32.35 16.55 -27.02
N GLU A 269 -31.31 15.70 -26.84
CA GLU A 269 -31.38 14.28 -27.21
C GLU A 269 -32.36 13.49 -26.31
N LYS A 270 -32.34 13.81 -25.01
CA LYS A 270 -33.29 13.21 -24.06
C LYS A 270 -34.74 13.65 -24.37
N GLU A 271 -34.93 14.94 -24.67
CA GLU A 271 -36.24 15.50 -25.05
C GLU A 271 -36.74 14.93 -26.37
N ALA A 272 -35.87 14.84 -27.39
CA ALA A 272 -36.22 14.23 -28.68
C ALA A 272 -36.64 12.78 -28.54
N ALA A 273 -35.90 12.00 -27.75
CA ALA A 273 -36.24 10.62 -27.46
C ALA A 273 -37.62 10.44 -26.79
N ARG A 274 -37.95 11.34 -25.83
CA ARG A 274 -39.27 11.40 -25.19
C ARG A 274 -40.38 11.78 -26.15
N SER A 275 -40.10 12.77 -27.02
CA SER A 275 -41.06 13.18 -28.05
C SER A 275 -41.39 12.09 -29.07
N LEU A 276 -40.44 11.11 -29.27
CA LEU A 276 -40.66 9.90 -30.05
C LEU A 276 -41.36 8.79 -29.27
N GLY A 277 -41.88 9.07 -28.05
CA GLY A 277 -42.67 8.11 -27.25
C GLY A 277 -41.84 7.17 -26.37
N LEU A 278 -40.54 7.38 -26.24
CA LEU A 278 -39.71 6.58 -25.32
C LEU A 278 -40.00 6.96 -23.86
N SER A 279 -40.21 5.94 -23.01
CA SER A 279 -40.28 6.19 -21.56
C SER A 279 -38.92 6.68 -21.00
N ASN A 280 -38.90 7.25 -19.78
CA ASN A 280 -37.69 7.68 -19.11
C ASN A 280 -36.65 6.56 -19.03
N PHE A 281 -37.07 5.35 -18.68
CA PHE A 281 -36.19 4.17 -18.64
C PHE A 281 -35.65 3.78 -20.02
N GLN A 282 -36.51 3.80 -21.05
CA GLN A 282 -36.07 3.53 -22.42
C GLN A 282 -35.11 4.59 -22.95
N THR A 283 -35.37 5.86 -22.69
CA THR A 283 -34.48 6.98 -23.02
C THR A 283 -33.11 6.79 -22.33
N MET A 284 -33.12 6.51 -21.04
CA MET A 284 -31.87 6.23 -20.31
C MET A 284 -31.11 5.05 -20.90
N LYS A 285 -31.77 3.91 -21.11
CA LYS A 285 -31.11 2.68 -21.57
C LYS A 285 -30.64 2.75 -23.03
N LYS A 286 -31.45 3.32 -23.94
CA LYS A 286 -31.20 3.25 -25.40
C LYS A 286 -30.47 4.46 -25.97
N VAL A 287 -30.57 5.62 -25.34
CA VAL A 287 -30.01 6.89 -25.84
C VAL A 287 -28.87 7.38 -24.93
N VAL A 288 -29.15 7.54 -23.64
CA VAL A 288 -28.22 8.18 -22.72
C VAL A 288 -27.05 7.26 -22.32
N MET A 289 -27.33 6.04 -21.88
CA MET A 289 -26.29 5.14 -21.36
C MET A 289 -25.20 4.78 -22.37
N PRO A 290 -25.51 4.44 -23.64
CA PRO A 290 -24.45 4.15 -24.61
C PRO A 290 -23.49 5.34 -24.82
N GLN A 291 -24.04 6.54 -24.90
CA GLN A 291 -23.25 7.75 -25.06
C GLN A 291 -22.49 8.12 -23.77
N ALA A 292 -23.15 8.01 -22.62
CA ALA A 292 -22.54 8.29 -21.33
C ALA A 292 -21.33 7.38 -21.06
N LEU A 293 -21.43 6.09 -21.36
CA LEU A 293 -20.33 5.13 -21.25
C LEU A 293 -19.17 5.50 -22.17
N LYS A 294 -19.47 5.80 -23.45
CA LYS A 294 -18.46 6.23 -24.41
C LYS A 294 -17.74 7.50 -23.94
N ASN A 295 -18.49 8.50 -23.50
CA ASN A 295 -17.93 9.77 -23.04
C ASN A 295 -17.15 9.65 -21.73
N SER A 296 -17.48 8.66 -20.88
CA SER A 296 -16.78 8.39 -19.64
C SER A 296 -15.53 7.51 -19.81
N LEU A 297 -15.35 6.84 -20.94
CA LEU A 297 -14.34 5.80 -21.12
C LEU A 297 -12.91 6.27 -20.81
N PRO A 298 -12.43 7.46 -21.24
CA PRO A 298 -11.11 7.96 -20.90
C PRO A 298 -10.93 8.12 -19.37
N ALA A 299 -11.95 8.66 -18.71
CA ALA A 299 -11.94 8.86 -17.26
C ALA A 299 -12.00 7.52 -16.49
N LEU A 300 -12.77 6.55 -17.00
CA LEU A 300 -12.81 5.18 -16.46
C LEU A 300 -11.43 4.50 -16.58
N GLY A 301 -10.74 4.68 -17.70
CA GLY A 301 -9.37 4.18 -17.87
C GLY A 301 -8.40 4.75 -16.85
N ASN A 302 -8.49 6.04 -16.58
CA ASN A 302 -7.68 6.69 -15.55
C ASN A 302 -8.02 6.17 -14.14
N GLU A 303 -9.29 5.92 -13.84
CA GLU A 303 -9.70 5.37 -12.54
C GLU A 303 -9.15 3.95 -12.32
N VAL A 304 -9.15 3.11 -13.37
CA VAL A 304 -8.53 1.77 -13.30
C VAL A 304 -7.04 1.86 -12.96
N ILE A 305 -6.31 2.79 -13.58
CA ILE A 305 -4.90 3.03 -13.30
C ILE A 305 -4.71 3.54 -11.87
N THR A 306 -5.56 4.45 -11.43
CA THR A 306 -5.52 5.01 -10.07
C THR A 306 -5.75 3.90 -9.05
N LEU A 307 -6.79 3.09 -9.21
CA LEU A 307 -7.08 1.98 -8.32
C LEU A 307 -5.92 0.97 -8.27
N PHE A 308 -5.34 0.61 -9.42
CA PHE A 308 -4.18 -0.30 -9.49
C PHE A 308 -2.99 0.25 -8.68
N LYS A 309 -2.72 1.55 -8.73
CA LYS A 309 -1.65 2.18 -7.93
C LYS A 309 -2.03 2.29 -6.45
N GLU A 310 -3.28 2.59 -6.14
CA GLU A 310 -3.74 2.69 -4.75
C GLU A 310 -3.70 1.38 -3.99
N THR A 311 -3.80 0.22 -4.68
CA THR A 311 -3.64 -1.08 -4.01
C THR A 311 -2.27 -1.25 -3.36
N SER A 312 -1.26 -0.42 -3.72
CA SER A 312 0.07 -0.41 -3.08
C SER A 312 0.04 -0.10 -1.58
N ILE A 313 -1.06 0.46 -1.06
CA ILE A 313 -1.23 0.69 0.38
C ILE A 313 -1.77 -0.54 1.12
N ALA A 314 -2.11 -1.64 0.44
CA ALA A 314 -2.61 -2.87 1.07
C ALA A 314 -1.59 -3.50 2.04
N GLY A 315 -0.31 -3.22 1.85
CA GLY A 315 0.76 -3.60 2.78
C GLY A 315 0.57 -3.05 4.19
N PHE A 316 -0.18 -1.95 4.40
CA PHE A 316 -0.47 -1.40 5.74
C PHE A 316 -1.33 -2.33 6.61
N ILE A 317 -2.14 -3.18 6.00
CA ILE A 317 -2.91 -4.22 6.71
C ILE A 317 -2.22 -5.59 6.67
N GLY A 318 -0.96 -5.66 6.20
CA GLY A 318 -0.18 -6.90 6.14
C GLY A 318 -0.42 -7.75 4.88
N LEU A 319 -1.25 -7.31 3.92
CA LEU A 319 -1.46 -8.03 2.66
C LEU A 319 -0.18 -8.00 1.80
N ALA A 320 0.20 -9.15 1.27
CA ALA A 320 1.38 -9.29 0.41
C ALA A 320 1.10 -8.82 -1.02
N ASP A 321 1.01 -7.50 -1.21
CA ASP A 321 0.95 -6.83 -2.50
C ASP A 321 2.35 -6.66 -3.14
N LEU A 322 2.44 -6.06 -4.31
CA LEU A 322 3.72 -5.82 -5.00
C LEU A 322 4.70 -4.98 -4.15
N THR A 323 4.21 -3.98 -3.42
CA THR A 323 5.03 -3.13 -2.54
C THR A 323 5.56 -3.93 -1.34
N ARG A 324 4.72 -4.79 -0.76
CA ARG A 324 5.14 -5.72 0.29
C ARG A 324 6.14 -6.74 -0.24
N GLY A 325 5.96 -7.24 -1.47
CA GLY A 325 6.93 -8.08 -2.17
C GLY A 325 8.30 -7.43 -2.25
N ALA A 326 8.37 -6.15 -2.63
CA ALA A 326 9.63 -5.39 -2.62
C ALA A 326 10.21 -5.28 -1.19
N SER A 327 9.39 -5.08 -0.16
CA SER A 327 9.85 -5.04 1.23
C SER A 327 10.45 -6.39 1.68
N ILE A 328 9.88 -7.52 1.23
CA ILE A 328 10.44 -8.86 1.48
C ILE A 328 11.81 -9.01 0.78
N VAL A 329 11.92 -8.56 -0.47
CA VAL A 329 13.21 -8.55 -1.17
C VAL A 329 14.24 -7.75 -0.38
N ILE A 330 13.89 -6.57 0.12
CA ILE A 330 14.80 -5.74 0.92
C ILE A 330 15.26 -6.46 2.18
N SER A 331 14.35 -7.15 2.89
CA SER A 331 14.70 -7.89 4.10
C SER A 331 15.65 -9.06 3.85
N GLN A 332 15.71 -9.57 2.63
CA GLN A 332 16.61 -10.66 2.24
C GLN A 332 17.93 -10.18 1.64
N THR A 333 17.89 -9.05 0.91
CA THR A 333 19.04 -8.57 0.14
C THR A 333 19.70 -7.33 0.75
N PHE A 334 19.02 -6.68 1.70
CA PHE A 334 19.40 -5.40 2.31
C PHE A 334 19.68 -4.28 1.28
N ASP A 335 19.21 -4.46 0.03
CA ASP A 335 19.35 -3.50 -1.08
C ASP A 335 17.98 -2.90 -1.42
N ALA A 336 17.65 -1.80 -0.76
CA ALA A 336 16.39 -1.10 -0.93
C ALA A 336 16.26 -0.47 -2.32
N ALA A 337 17.35 0.06 -2.87
CA ALA A 337 17.32 0.74 -4.16
C ALA A 337 16.89 -0.23 -5.27
N THR A 338 17.56 -1.37 -5.39
CA THR A 338 17.26 -2.37 -6.43
C THR A 338 15.83 -2.90 -6.31
N ALA A 339 15.35 -3.17 -5.08
CA ALA A 339 14.00 -3.68 -4.85
C ALA A 339 12.92 -2.67 -5.22
N TYR A 340 13.05 -1.40 -4.80
CA TYR A 340 12.08 -0.36 -5.12
C TYR A 340 12.08 0.00 -6.62
N PHE A 341 13.24 0.09 -7.27
CA PHE A 341 13.30 0.29 -8.71
C PHE A 341 12.64 -0.87 -9.48
N SER A 342 12.84 -2.11 -9.03
CA SER A 342 12.20 -3.28 -9.63
C SER A 342 10.67 -3.20 -9.53
N ALA A 343 10.14 -2.89 -8.36
CA ALA A 343 8.70 -2.71 -8.18
C ALA A 343 8.16 -1.54 -9.01
N ALA A 344 8.86 -0.41 -9.06
CA ALA A 344 8.46 0.76 -9.84
C ALA A 344 8.39 0.45 -11.35
N ILE A 345 9.36 -0.30 -11.88
CA ILE A 345 9.36 -0.75 -13.28
C ILE A 345 8.16 -1.66 -13.56
N ILE A 346 7.86 -2.60 -12.66
CA ILE A 346 6.70 -3.50 -12.80
C ILE A 346 5.40 -2.68 -12.81
N TYR A 347 5.22 -1.74 -11.86
CA TYR A 347 4.06 -0.84 -11.84
C TYR A 347 3.94 -0.08 -13.16
N LEU A 348 5.03 0.53 -13.64
CA LEU A 348 5.05 1.29 -14.90
C LEU A 348 4.64 0.43 -16.09
N LEU A 349 5.20 -0.78 -16.23
CA LEU A 349 4.88 -1.68 -17.34
C LEU A 349 3.40 -2.07 -17.35
N ILE A 350 2.81 -2.37 -16.18
CA ILE A 350 1.38 -2.70 -16.10
C ILE A 350 0.51 -1.48 -16.39
N VAL A 351 0.86 -0.28 -15.90
CA VAL A 351 0.14 0.96 -16.22
C VAL A 351 0.15 1.24 -17.72
N LEU A 352 1.32 1.13 -18.37
CA LEU A 352 1.42 1.30 -19.83
C LEU A 352 0.59 0.26 -20.60
N LEU A 353 0.50 -0.97 -20.09
CA LEU A 353 -0.36 -2.01 -20.68
C LEU A 353 -1.85 -1.63 -20.54
N ILE A 354 -2.28 -1.19 -19.36
CA ILE A 354 -3.66 -0.73 -19.11
C ILE A 354 -4.00 0.43 -20.04
N GLU A 355 -3.14 1.46 -20.14
CA GLU A 355 -3.34 2.58 -21.04
C GLU A 355 -3.49 2.14 -22.51
N LYS A 356 -2.65 1.22 -22.95
CA LYS A 356 -2.71 0.68 -24.32
C LYS A 356 -4.04 -0.04 -24.58
N ILE A 357 -4.53 -0.80 -23.61
CA ILE A 357 -5.82 -1.50 -23.68
C ILE A 357 -6.95 -0.48 -23.82
N PHE A 358 -7.00 0.53 -22.94
CA PHE A 358 -8.07 1.54 -22.98
C PHE A 358 -8.03 2.37 -24.26
N LYS A 359 -6.87 2.82 -24.73
CA LYS A 359 -6.72 3.50 -26.03
C LYS A 359 -7.21 2.64 -27.21
N LYS A 360 -7.05 1.31 -27.13
CA LYS A 360 -7.61 0.41 -28.16
C LYS A 360 -9.12 0.33 -28.07
N ILE A 361 -9.70 0.25 -26.87
CA ILE A 361 -11.15 0.23 -26.67
C ILE A 361 -11.78 1.55 -27.14
N GLU A 362 -11.19 2.71 -26.82
CA GLU A 362 -11.62 4.02 -27.27
C GLU A 362 -11.71 4.15 -28.80
N ARG A 363 -10.79 3.50 -29.53
CA ARG A 363 -10.78 3.52 -31.00
C ARG A 363 -11.84 2.60 -31.62
N LEU A 364 -12.35 1.63 -30.86
CA LEU A 364 -13.35 0.66 -31.35
C LEU A 364 -14.78 1.11 -31.09
N LEU A 365 -14.98 2.06 -30.17
CA LEU A 365 -16.27 2.69 -29.82
C LEU A 365 -16.46 4.05 -30.46
#